data_edd30906e5b8347b90bcfddeba10cd54
#
_entry.id   edd30906e5b8347b90bcfddeba10cd54
#
_cell.length_a   1.000
_cell.length_b   1.000
_cell.length_c   1.000
_cell.angle_alpha   90.00
_cell.angle_beta   90.00
_cell.angle_gamma   90.00
#
_symmetry.space_group_name_H-M   'P 1'
#
loop_
_entity.id
_entity.type
_entity.pdbx_description
1 polymer ?
#
loop_
_entity_poly.entity_id
_entity_poly.type
_entity_poly.pdbx_seq_one_letter_code
_entity_poly.pdbx_strand_id
1 'polypeptide(L)'
;MTATAVRVVDASALGAVLFEEPSAETTSVRLRGAALVAPQLLAYEIANVCLKKLRAHPALREAILLQFAAWGQIGIELVEIDTRALPQFAEKLGLTSYDASYLWLARELDVELVTLDRALARAATSLR
;
A
#
# COMPACT_ATOMS: atom_id res chain seq x y z
N MET A 1 -22.39 -19.04 1.87
CA MET A 1 -21.43 -18.27 1.04
C MET A 1 -20.53 -17.43 1.96
N THR A 2 -19.23 -17.55 1.81
CA THR A 2 -18.27 -16.86 2.65
C THR A 2 -17.99 -15.49 2.04
N ALA A 3 -18.02 -14.42 2.83
CA ALA A 3 -17.64 -13.10 2.36
C ALA A 3 -16.15 -13.07 2.02
N THR A 4 -15.77 -12.36 0.95
CA THR A 4 -14.38 -12.14 0.60
C THR A 4 -13.73 -11.23 1.64
N ALA A 5 -12.55 -11.62 2.11
CA ALA A 5 -11.76 -10.76 3.00
C ALA A 5 -11.40 -9.46 2.28
N VAL A 6 -11.40 -8.37 3.02
CA VAL A 6 -10.94 -7.07 2.53
C VAL A 6 -9.65 -6.72 3.24
N ARG A 7 -8.65 -6.22 2.53
CA ARG A 7 -7.38 -5.76 3.10
C ARG A 7 -6.98 -4.43 2.50
N VAL A 8 -6.38 -3.58 3.33
CA VAL A 8 -5.76 -2.35 2.87
C VAL A 8 -4.31 -2.67 2.49
N VAL A 9 -3.87 -2.20 1.33
CA VAL A 9 -2.50 -2.39 0.86
C VAL A 9 -1.82 -1.03 0.71
N ASP A 10 -0.58 -0.91 1.19
CA ASP A 10 0.20 0.30 1.01
C ASP A 10 1.18 0.19 -0.16
N ALA A 11 1.88 1.30 -0.45
CA ALA A 11 2.81 1.35 -1.57
C ALA A 11 4.02 0.42 -1.39
N SER A 12 4.45 0.16 -0.15
CA SER A 12 5.58 -0.75 0.10
C SER A 12 5.24 -2.18 -0.27
N ALA A 13 4.05 -2.64 0.10
CA ALA A 13 3.59 -3.99 -0.22
C ALA A 13 3.27 -4.14 -1.70
N LEU A 14 2.55 -3.19 -2.28
CA LEU A 14 2.24 -3.21 -3.70
C LEU A 14 3.51 -3.16 -4.55
N GLY A 15 4.44 -2.27 -4.21
CA GLY A 15 5.70 -2.13 -4.93
C GLY A 15 6.54 -3.40 -4.92
N ALA A 16 6.57 -4.10 -3.78
CA ALA A 16 7.30 -5.37 -3.68
C ALA A 16 6.78 -6.41 -4.66
N VAL A 17 5.46 -6.49 -4.80
CA VAL A 17 4.83 -7.44 -5.73
C VAL A 17 5.02 -7.00 -7.19
N LEU A 18 4.73 -5.73 -7.49
CA LEU A 18 4.83 -5.22 -8.87
C LEU A 18 6.25 -5.32 -9.42
N PHE A 19 7.23 -4.95 -8.62
CA PHE A 19 8.62 -4.88 -9.07
C PHE A 19 9.44 -6.11 -8.71
N GLU A 20 8.75 -7.20 -8.33
CA GLU A 20 9.36 -8.51 -8.08
C GLU A 20 10.55 -8.44 -7.11
N GLU A 21 10.36 -7.71 -6.01
CA GLU A 21 11.38 -7.60 -4.97
C GLU A 21 11.50 -8.92 -4.19
N PRO A 22 12.56 -9.10 -3.37
CA PRO A 22 12.76 -10.37 -2.63
C PRO A 22 11.57 -10.78 -1.76
N SER A 23 10.78 -9.84 -1.26
CA SER A 23 9.58 -10.10 -0.45
C SER A 23 8.31 -10.31 -1.27
N ALA A 24 8.40 -10.32 -2.62
CA ALA A 24 7.22 -10.36 -3.48
C ALA A 24 6.32 -11.58 -3.21
N GLU A 25 6.92 -12.77 -3.07
CA GLU A 25 6.14 -13.99 -2.89
C GLU A 25 5.40 -14.02 -1.56
N THR A 26 6.08 -13.71 -0.46
CA THR A 26 5.44 -13.67 0.86
C THR A 26 4.37 -12.60 0.94
N THR A 27 4.59 -11.45 0.31
CA THR A 27 3.61 -10.38 0.24
C THR A 27 2.40 -10.78 -0.61
N SER A 28 2.63 -11.43 -1.75
CA SER A 28 1.54 -11.93 -2.61
C SER A 28 0.61 -12.88 -1.87
N VAL A 29 1.16 -13.74 -1.02
CA VAL A 29 0.35 -14.66 -0.20
C VAL A 29 -0.60 -13.88 0.71
N ARG A 30 -0.13 -12.79 1.32
CA ARG A 30 -0.96 -11.95 2.20
C ARG A 30 -2.05 -11.18 1.44
N LEU A 31 -1.86 -10.93 0.15
CA LEU A 31 -2.84 -10.21 -0.67
C LEU A 31 -3.81 -11.14 -1.39
N ARG A 32 -3.45 -12.41 -1.55
CA ARG A 32 -4.21 -13.38 -2.32
C ARG A 32 -5.55 -13.70 -1.64
N GLY A 33 -6.60 -13.76 -2.47
CA GLY A 33 -7.94 -14.12 -1.98
C GLY A 33 -8.65 -12.99 -1.25
N ALA A 34 -8.12 -11.78 -1.26
CA ALA A 34 -8.73 -10.62 -0.63
C ALA A 34 -9.13 -9.57 -1.67
N ALA A 35 -10.20 -8.85 -1.40
CA ALA A 35 -10.49 -7.61 -2.09
C ALA A 35 -9.57 -6.54 -1.52
N LEU A 36 -8.84 -5.83 -2.39
CA LEU A 36 -7.85 -4.86 -1.97
C LEU A 36 -8.38 -3.44 -2.10
N VAL A 37 -8.16 -2.64 -1.06
CA VAL A 37 -8.53 -1.23 -1.04
C VAL A 37 -7.33 -0.39 -0.59
N ALA A 38 -7.32 0.86 -0.95
CA ALA A 38 -6.28 1.79 -0.53
C ALA A 38 -6.78 3.23 -0.64
N PRO A 39 -6.15 4.17 0.08
CA PRO A 39 -6.41 5.59 -0.17
C PRO A 39 -5.99 5.97 -1.60
N GLN A 40 -6.60 7.01 -2.15
CA GLN A 40 -6.25 7.54 -3.48
C GLN A 40 -4.76 7.90 -3.59
N LEU A 41 -4.13 8.21 -2.47
CA LEU A 41 -2.70 8.48 -2.38
C LEU A 41 -1.85 7.36 -2.99
N LEU A 42 -2.31 6.11 -2.91
CA LEU A 42 -1.55 4.95 -3.43
C LEU A 42 -1.13 5.16 -4.87
N ALA A 43 -1.99 5.71 -5.72
CA ALA A 43 -1.68 5.92 -7.14
C ALA A 43 -0.45 6.80 -7.32
N TYR A 44 -0.33 7.86 -6.51
CA TYR A 44 0.82 8.76 -6.57
C TYR A 44 2.07 8.16 -5.97
N GLU A 45 1.92 7.45 -4.87
CA GLU A 45 3.06 6.82 -4.21
C GLU A 45 3.68 5.72 -5.06
N ILE A 46 2.86 4.87 -5.68
CA ILE A 46 3.38 3.81 -6.53
C ILE A 46 4.01 4.37 -7.82
N ALA A 47 3.45 5.45 -8.37
CA ALA A 47 4.07 6.15 -9.50
C ALA A 47 5.44 6.70 -9.11
N ASN A 48 5.58 7.22 -7.89
CA ASN A 48 6.87 7.72 -7.41
C ASN A 48 7.88 6.60 -7.17
N VAL A 49 7.45 5.44 -6.69
CA VAL A 49 8.31 4.25 -6.59
C VAL A 49 8.85 3.88 -7.98
N CYS A 50 7.98 3.85 -8.98
CA CYS A 50 8.39 3.58 -10.36
C CYS A 50 9.41 4.60 -10.85
N LEU A 51 9.15 5.89 -10.63
CA LEU A 51 10.06 6.97 -11.03
C LEU A 51 11.45 6.80 -10.43
N LYS A 52 11.53 6.49 -9.14
CA LYS A 52 12.81 6.26 -8.46
C LYS A 52 13.58 5.10 -9.08
N LYS A 53 12.88 4.02 -9.44
CA LYS A 53 13.51 2.87 -10.08
C LYS A 53 14.02 3.20 -11.48
N LEU A 54 13.26 3.97 -12.25
CA LEU A 54 13.68 4.43 -13.58
C LEU A 54 14.96 5.26 -13.50
N ARG A 55 15.07 6.13 -12.51
CA ARG A 55 16.25 6.97 -12.30
C ARG A 55 17.46 6.17 -11.82
N ALA A 56 17.22 5.17 -10.97
CA ALA A 56 18.30 4.34 -10.43
C ALA A 56 18.79 3.29 -11.42
N HIS A 57 17.94 2.83 -12.33
CA HIS A 57 18.23 1.72 -13.24
C HIS A 57 17.81 2.05 -14.68
N PRO A 58 18.44 3.04 -15.33
CA PRO A 58 18.02 3.47 -16.68
C PRO A 58 18.08 2.34 -17.71
N ALA A 59 18.99 1.38 -17.56
CA ALA A 59 19.12 0.25 -18.47
C ALA A 59 17.94 -0.72 -18.39
N LEU A 60 17.16 -0.68 -17.29
CA LEU A 60 16.00 -1.55 -17.08
C LEU A 60 14.67 -0.84 -17.34
N ARG A 61 14.72 0.29 -18.01
CA ARG A 61 13.55 1.16 -18.20
C ARG A 61 12.33 0.41 -18.73
N GLU A 62 12.48 -0.35 -19.79
CA GLU A 62 11.34 -1.05 -20.41
C GLU A 62 10.74 -2.08 -19.47
N ALA A 63 11.57 -2.85 -18.77
CA ALA A 63 11.13 -3.84 -17.81
C ALA A 63 10.38 -3.20 -16.65
N ILE A 64 10.90 -2.09 -16.12
CA ILE A 64 10.27 -1.36 -15.01
C ILE A 64 8.91 -0.82 -15.41
N LEU A 65 8.80 -0.22 -16.61
CA LEU A 65 7.53 0.32 -17.10
C LEU A 65 6.51 -0.78 -17.33
N LEU A 66 6.95 -1.95 -17.81
CA LEU A 66 6.06 -3.09 -17.99
C LEU A 66 5.54 -3.61 -16.64
N GLN A 67 6.40 -3.71 -15.64
CA GLN A 67 6.01 -4.09 -14.29
C GLN A 67 5.01 -3.09 -13.71
N PHE A 68 5.28 -1.80 -13.86
CA PHE A 68 4.38 -0.74 -13.36
C PHE A 68 3.01 -0.82 -14.03
N ALA A 69 2.96 -1.09 -15.34
CA ALA A 69 1.69 -1.18 -16.07
C ALA A 69 0.76 -2.26 -15.50
N ALA A 70 1.31 -3.30 -14.89
CA ALA A 70 0.54 -4.39 -14.32
C ALA A 70 -0.34 -3.97 -13.14
N TRP A 71 -0.04 -2.85 -12.48
CA TRP A 71 -0.83 -2.45 -11.32
C TRP A 71 -2.29 -2.11 -11.66
N GLY A 72 -2.55 -1.63 -12.87
CA GLY A 72 -3.91 -1.40 -13.35
C GLY A 72 -4.76 -2.67 -13.47
N GLN A 73 -4.12 -3.86 -13.49
CA GLN A 73 -4.79 -5.16 -13.59
C GLN A 73 -5.11 -5.78 -12.24
N ILE A 74 -4.59 -5.25 -11.15
CA ILE A 74 -4.76 -5.85 -9.81
C ILE A 74 -6.16 -5.62 -9.26
N GLY A 75 -6.82 -4.53 -9.68
CA GLY A 75 -8.19 -4.24 -9.26
C GLY A 75 -8.29 -3.66 -7.85
N ILE A 76 -7.31 -2.87 -7.43
CA ILE A 76 -7.35 -2.20 -6.13
C ILE A 76 -8.37 -1.06 -6.19
N GLU A 77 -9.32 -1.06 -5.25
CA GLU A 77 -10.27 0.04 -5.10
C GLU A 77 -9.61 1.20 -4.37
N LEU A 78 -9.59 2.37 -5.00
CA LEU A 78 -9.04 3.59 -4.40
C LEU A 78 -10.17 4.38 -3.73
N VAL A 79 -9.96 4.72 -2.46
CA VAL A 79 -10.97 5.33 -1.60
C VAL A 79 -10.54 6.73 -1.17
N GLU A 80 -11.45 7.67 -1.21
CA GLU A 80 -11.22 9.01 -0.69
C GLU A 80 -11.24 8.98 0.84
N ILE A 81 -10.23 9.61 1.46
CA ILE A 81 -10.10 9.68 2.91
C ILE A 81 -10.48 11.08 3.39
N ASP A 82 -11.22 11.18 4.49
CA ASP A 82 -11.42 12.46 5.17
C ASP A 82 -10.12 12.87 5.85
N THR A 83 -9.42 13.82 5.22
CA THR A 83 -8.10 14.24 5.68
C THR A 83 -8.13 15.11 6.94
N ARG A 84 -9.29 15.58 7.37
CA ARG A 84 -9.39 16.51 8.52
C ARG A 84 -8.94 15.86 9.82
N ALA A 85 -9.14 14.57 9.98
CA ALA A 85 -8.73 13.84 11.18
C ALA A 85 -7.27 13.35 11.12
N LEU A 86 -6.63 13.36 9.95
CA LEU A 86 -5.30 12.77 9.77
C LEU A 86 -4.19 13.43 10.57
N PRO A 87 -4.09 14.77 10.67
CA PRO A 87 -2.97 15.38 11.41
C PRO A 87 -2.91 14.93 12.86
N GLN A 88 -4.01 14.92 13.58
CA GLN A 88 -4.05 14.49 14.97
C GLN A 88 -3.77 12.99 15.11
N PHE A 89 -4.31 12.20 14.24
CA PHE A 89 -4.09 10.75 14.22
C PHE A 89 -2.62 10.42 13.95
N ALA A 90 -2.03 11.06 12.95
CA ALA A 90 -0.63 10.89 12.59
C ALA A 90 0.31 11.33 13.71
N GLU A 91 0.04 12.50 14.31
CA GLU A 91 0.83 13.05 15.42
C GLU A 91 0.88 12.07 16.59
N LYS A 92 -0.27 11.51 16.95
CA LYS A 92 -0.39 10.55 18.06
C LYS A 92 0.45 9.29 17.82
N LEU A 93 0.60 8.88 16.56
CA LEU A 93 1.30 7.65 16.18
C LEU A 93 2.75 7.89 15.74
N GLY A 94 3.18 9.14 15.64
CA GLY A 94 4.51 9.47 15.14
C GLY A 94 4.70 9.15 13.67
N LEU A 95 3.63 9.23 12.88
CA LEU A 95 3.63 8.95 11.44
C LEU A 95 3.45 10.23 10.64
N THR A 96 3.79 10.18 9.34
CA THR A 96 3.33 11.19 8.40
C THR A 96 1.83 11.03 8.18
N SER A 97 1.14 12.10 7.75
CA SER A 97 -0.27 11.97 7.36
C SER A 97 -0.46 11.01 6.19
N TYR A 98 0.54 10.89 5.31
CA TYR A 98 0.51 9.95 4.20
C TYR A 98 0.43 8.51 4.72
N ASP A 99 1.38 8.10 5.56
CA ASP A 99 1.38 6.75 6.14
C ASP A 99 0.14 6.52 7.01
N ALA A 100 -0.25 7.52 7.79
CA ALA A 100 -1.43 7.44 8.65
C ALA A 100 -2.72 7.21 7.85
N SER A 101 -2.79 7.68 6.60
CA SER A 101 -4.00 7.49 5.78
C SER A 101 -4.33 6.01 5.53
N TYR A 102 -3.31 5.18 5.35
CA TYR A 102 -3.50 3.73 5.18
C TYR A 102 -4.04 3.08 6.45
N LEU A 103 -3.45 3.42 7.58
CA LEU A 103 -3.87 2.88 8.86
C LEU A 103 -5.26 3.37 9.25
N TRP A 104 -5.56 4.64 8.96
CA TRP A 104 -6.89 5.22 9.15
C TRP A 104 -7.95 4.42 8.39
N LEU A 105 -7.69 4.15 7.12
CA LEU A 105 -8.62 3.39 6.29
C LEU A 105 -8.82 1.97 6.81
N ALA A 106 -7.73 1.29 7.17
CA ALA A 106 -7.80 -0.07 7.72
C ALA A 106 -8.63 -0.11 9.00
N ARG A 107 -8.46 0.90 9.85
CA ARG A 107 -9.20 1.01 11.10
C ARG A 107 -10.68 1.30 10.86
N GLU A 108 -11.01 2.23 9.94
CA GLU A 108 -12.39 2.54 9.59
C GLU A 108 -13.14 1.33 9.04
N LEU A 109 -12.47 0.49 8.28
CA LEU A 109 -13.04 -0.71 7.70
C LEU A 109 -12.93 -1.93 8.62
N ASP A 110 -12.17 -1.82 9.70
CA ASP A 110 -11.85 -2.92 10.62
C ASP A 110 -11.25 -4.12 9.87
N VAL A 111 -10.21 -3.85 9.08
CA VAL A 111 -9.51 -4.85 8.27
C VAL A 111 -8.01 -4.75 8.46
N GLU A 112 -7.30 -5.79 8.01
CA GLU A 112 -5.85 -5.85 8.05
C GLU A 112 -5.22 -4.84 7.10
N LEU A 113 -4.14 -4.21 7.54
CA LEU A 113 -3.24 -3.41 6.70
C LEU A 113 -2.05 -4.28 6.32
N VAL A 114 -1.83 -4.46 5.02
CA VAL A 114 -0.65 -5.16 4.50
C VAL A 114 0.40 -4.13 4.15
N THR A 115 1.49 -4.13 4.90
CA THR A 115 2.60 -3.19 4.73
C THR A 115 3.93 -3.87 5.00
N LEU A 116 4.98 -3.40 4.36
CA LEU A 116 6.37 -3.79 4.64
C LEU A 116 7.12 -2.69 5.41
N ASP A 117 6.47 -1.56 5.66
CA ASP A 117 7.04 -0.48 6.45
C ASP A 117 6.96 -0.84 7.93
N ARG A 118 8.12 -0.89 8.61
CA ARG A 118 8.20 -1.32 10.01
C ARG A 118 7.50 -0.35 10.96
N ALA A 119 7.63 0.94 10.73
CA ALA A 119 7.00 1.94 11.59
C ALA A 119 5.47 1.87 11.47
N LEU A 120 4.96 1.72 10.26
CA LEU A 120 3.53 1.59 10.01
C LEU A 120 2.98 0.29 10.59
N ALA A 121 3.72 -0.81 10.45
CA ALA A 121 3.33 -2.11 11.03
C ALA A 121 3.26 -2.03 12.56
N ARG A 122 4.23 -1.37 13.20
CA ARG A 122 4.22 -1.18 14.66
C ARG A 122 3.04 -0.34 15.12
N ALA A 123 2.74 0.74 14.38
CA ALA A 123 1.58 1.59 14.69
C ALA A 123 0.27 0.81 14.58
N ALA A 124 0.13 -0.02 13.55
CA ALA A 124 -1.04 -0.88 13.38
C ALA A 124 -1.21 -1.84 14.57
N THR A 125 -0.12 -2.43 15.05
CA THR A 125 -0.13 -3.34 16.20
C THR A 125 -0.53 -2.60 17.48
N SER A 126 -0.07 -1.35 17.68
CA SER A 126 -0.35 -0.58 18.89
C SER A 126 -1.82 -0.18 19.03
N LEU A 127 -2.60 -0.23 17.95
CA LEU A 127 -4.02 0.11 17.97
C LEU A 127 -4.95 -1.09 18.25
N ARG A 128 -4.39 -2.27 18.38
CA ARG A 128 -5.15 -3.50 18.67
C ARG A 128 -5.41 -3.68 20.16
#